data_84366e428bc3c1393101b6aec82ac389
#
_entry.id   84366e428bc3c1393101b6aec82ac389
#
_cell.length_a   1.000
_cell.length_b   1.000
_cell.length_c   1.000
_cell.angle_alpha   90.00
_cell.angle_beta   90.00
_cell.angle_gamma   90.00
#
_symmetry.space_group_name_H-M   'P 1'
#
loop_
_entity.id
_entity.type
_entity.pdbx_description
1 polymer ?
#
loop_
_entity_poly.entity_id
_entity_poly.type
_entity_poly.pdbx_seq_one_letter_code
_entity_poly.pdbx_strand_id
1 'polypeptide(L)' 'RFLWQPKRECHFFNGTERVRFLDRYFYNQEESVRFDSDVGEYRAVTELGRPDAEYWNSQKDILEQARRGGHLLQTQLRGW' A
#
# COMPACT_ATOMS: atom_id res chain seq x y z
N ARG A 1 0.87 20.86 -14.31
CA ARG A 1 1.92 19.90 -14.18
C ARG A 1 1.48 18.74 -13.29
N PHE A 2 1.69 17.54 -13.74
CA PHE A 2 1.25 16.36 -13.03
C PHE A 2 2.44 15.65 -12.41
N LEU A 3 2.32 15.33 -11.12
CA LEU A 3 3.35 14.60 -10.42
C LEU A 3 2.70 13.43 -9.70
N TRP A 4 3.07 12.23 -10.11
CA TRP A 4 2.57 10.99 -9.53
C TRP A 4 3.71 10.34 -8.76
N GLN A 5 3.55 10.15 -7.46
CA GLN A 5 4.61 9.60 -6.62
C GLN A 5 4.10 8.48 -5.72
N PRO A 6 4.72 7.32 -5.78
CA PRO A 6 4.47 6.28 -4.78
C PRO A 6 5.38 6.47 -3.58
N LYS A 7 4.87 6.15 -2.39
CA LYS A 7 5.66 6.10 -1.17
C LYS A 7 5.34 4.81 -0.44
N ARG A 8 6.37 4.09 -0.04
CA ARG A 8 6.21 2.84 0.70
C ARG A 8 6.67 3.04 2.11
N GLU A 9 5.84 2.62 3.06
CA GLU A 9 6.12 2.79 4.47
C GLU A 9 5.94 1.47 5.20
N CYS A 10 6.82 1.21 6.17
CA CYS A 10 6.66 0.09 7.07
C CYS A 10 6.56 0.65 8.48
N HIS A 11 5.52 0.24 9.18
CA HIS A 11 5.28 0.67 10.54
C HIS A 11 5.47 -0.52 11.47
N PHE A 12 6.31 -0.35 12.48
CA PHE A 12 6.67 -1.42 13.40
C PHE A 12 6.01 -1.20 14.75
N PHE A 13 5.41 -2.25 15.27
CA PHE A 13 4.78 -2.23 16.58
C PHE A 13 5.40 -3.36 17.41
N ASN A 14 5.82 -3.07 18.63
CA ASN A 14 6.49 -4.03 19.48
C ASN A 14 7.69 -4.67 18.77
N GLY A 15 8.59 -3.82 18.27
CA GLY A 15 9.72 -4.32 17.49
C GLY A 15 9.21 -4.86 16.15
N THR A 16 9.48 -6.14 15.87
CA THR A 16 9.04 -6.76 14.62
C THR A 16 7.88 -7.73 14.82
N GLU A 17 7.24 -7.72 15.98
CA GLU A 17 6.10 -8.61 16.22
C GLU A 17 4.91 -8.26 15.33
N ARG A 18 4.74 -6.98 15.05
CA ARG A 18 3.67 -6.54 14.16
C ARG A 18 4.22 -5.49 13.22
N VAL A 19 4.04 -5.72 11.93
CA VAL A 19 4.48 -4.81 10.88
C VAL A 19 3.28 -4.46 10.02
N ARG A 20 3.09 -3.16 9.78
CA ARG A 20 2.05 -2.68 8.89
C ARG A 20 2.73 -2.05 7.69
N PHE A 21 2.34 -2.51 6.51
CA PHE A 21 2.88 -2.02 5.26
C PHE A 21 1.88 -1.11 4.58
N LEU A 22 2.34 0.06 4.17
CA LEU A 22 1.53 1.03 3.42
C LEU A 22 2.21 1.34 2.11
N ASP A 23 1.46 1.23 1.02
CA ASP A 23 1.90 1.64 -0.30
C ASP A 23 0.99 2.80 -0.68
N ARG A 24 1.54 4.01 -0.65
CA ARG A 24 0.76 5.22 -0.77
C ARG A 24 1.06 5.91 -2.08
N TYR A 25 0.02 6.40 -2.72
CA TYR A 25 0.14 7.04 -4.03
C TYR A 25 -0.34 8.48 -3.94
N PHE A 26 0.52 9.38 -4.36
CA PHE A 26 0.28 10.81 -4.28
C PHE A 26 0.17 11.40 -5.68
N TYR A 27 -0.82 12.24 -5.86
CA TYR A 27 -0.99 13.00 -7.07
C TYR A 27 -0.87 14.47 -6.71
N ASN A 28 0.17 15.12 -7.23
CA ASN A 28 0.45 16.52 -6.91
C ASN A 28 0.48 16.79 -5.40
N GLN A 29 1.20 15.89 -4.68
CA GLN A 29 1.41 15.99 -3.24
C GLN A 29 0.19 15.68 -2.39
N GLU A 30 -0.91 15.27 -3.02
CA GLU A 30 -2.09 14.86 -2.29
C GLU A 30 -2.26 13.36 -2.40
N GLU A 31 -2.39 12.69 -1.27
CA GLU A 31 -2.57 11.24 -1.28
C GLU A 31 -3.94 10.91 -1.86
N SER A 32 -3.95 10.10 -2.91
CA SER A 32 -5.20 9.77 -3.59
C SER A 32 -5.64 8.34 -3.35
N VAL A 33 -4.70 7.41 -3.27
CA VAL A 33 -5.03 6.00 -3.05
C VAL A 33 -3.92 5.36 -2.24
N ARG A 34 -4.26 4.31 -1.48
CA ARG A 34 -3.26 3.58 -0.71
C ARG A 34 -3.62 2.10 -0.63
N PHE A 35 -2.58 1.27 -0.51
CA PHE A 35 -2.76 -0.10 -0.11
C PHE A 35 -2.27 -0.24 1.33
N ASP A 36 -3.12 -0.76 2.19
CA ASP A 36 -2.82 -0.94 3.61
C ASP A 36 -2.87 -2.43 3.90
N SER A 37 -1.77 -2.98 4.40
CA SER A 37 -1.72 -4.41 4.67
C SER A 37 -2.74 -4.85 5.72
N ASP A 38 -3.13 -3.96 6.62
CA ASP A 38 -4.16 -4.27 7.62
C ASP A 38 -5.54 -4.39 6.98
N VAL A 39 -5.75 -3.72 5.86
CA VAL A 39 -7.01 -3.77 5.13
C VAL A 39 -7.00 -4.88 4.08
N GLY A 40 -5.88 -5.04 3.38
CA GLY A 40 -5.71 -6.09 2.39
C GLY A 40 -6.16 -5.72 0.99
N GLU A 41 -6.51 -4.47 0.76
CA GLU A 41 -6.91 -4.01 -0.56
C GLU A 41 -6.64 -2.52 -0.70
N TYR A 42 -6.68 -2.04 -1.93
CA TYR A 42 -6.51 -0.61 -2.18
C TYR A 42 -7.75 0.16 -1.75
N ARG A 43 -7.53 1.33 -1.16
CA ARG A 43 -8.61 2.21 -0.73
C ARG A 43 -8.34 3.61 -1.23
N ALA A 44 -9.38 4.26 -1.72
CA ALA A 44 -9.28 5.66 -2.12
C ALA A 44 -9.21 6.54 -0.87
N VAL A 45 -8.23 7.43 -0.86
CA VAL A 45 -8.11 8.43 0.21
C VAL A 45 -8.94 9.66 -0.15
N THR A 46 -8.98 9.97 -1.45
CA THR A 46 -9.80 11.07 -1.97
C THR A 46 -10.64 10.54 -3.12
N GLU A 47 -11.66 11.31 -3.50
CA GLU A 47 -12.50 10.95 -4.63
C GLU A 47 -11.68 10.74 -5.90
N LEU A 48 -10.60 11.48 -6.05
CA LEU A 48 -9.75 11.37 -7.22
C LEU A 48 -9.15 9.98 -7.36
N GLY A 49 -8.88 9.30 -6.27
CA GLY A 49 -8.28 7.97 -6.28
C GLY A 49 -9.26 6.83 -6.41
N ARG A 50 -10.56 7.11 -6.38
CA ARG A 50 -11.56 6.05 -6.40
C ARG A 50 -11.48 5.16 -7.65
N PRO A 51 -11.40 5.71 -8.86
CA PRO A 51 -11.29 4.85 -10.04
C PRO A 51 -10.05 3.98 -10.01
N ASP A 52 -8.92 4.52 -9.54
CA ASP A 52 -7.68 3.74 -9.46
C ASP A 52 -7.80 2.61 -8.46
N ALA A 53 -8.38 2.89 -7.30
CA ALA A 53 -8.53 1.87 -6.27
C ALA A 53 -9.43 0.73 -6.77
N GLU A 54 -10.54 1.08 -7.40
CA GLU A 54 -11.46 0.08 -7.93
C GLU A 54 -10.81 -0.75 -9.03
N TYR A 55 -10.09 -0.09 -9.92
CA TYR A 55 -9.43 -0.77 -11.01
C TYR A 55 -8.35 -1.74 -10.50
N TRP A 56 -7.50 -1.26 -9.59
CA TRP A 56 -6.42 -2.10 -9.07
C TRP A 56 -6.96 -3.27 -8.24
N ASN A 57 -8.03 -3.07 -7.49
CA ASN A 57 -8.63 -4.16 -6.72
C ASN A 57 -9.26 -5.21 -7.63
N SER A 58 -9.68 -4.82 -8.83
CA SER A 58 -10.26 -5.77 -9.79
C SER A 58 -9.19 -6.61 -10.49
N GLN A 59 -7.93 -6.17 -10.42
CA GLN A 59 -6.80 -6.88 -11.03
C GLN A 59 -6.18 -7.79 -9.97
N LYS A 60 -6.50 -9.08 -10.04
CA LYS A 60 -6.01 -10.01 -9.02
C LYS A 60 -4.49 -10.05 -8.92
N ASP A 61 -3.82 -9.92 -10.06
CA ASP A 61 -2.36 -9.95 -10.06
C ASP A 61 -1.77 -8.78 -9.29
N ILE A 62 -2.31 -7.59 -9.50
CA ILE A 62 -1.85 -6.38 -8.81
C ILE A 62 -2.10 -6.50 -7.32
N LEU A 63 -3.30 -6.94 -6.97
CA LEU A 63 -3.69 -7.05 -5.56
C LEU A 63 -2.83 -8.09 -4.84
N GLU A 64 -2.60 -9.23 -5.48
CA GLU A 64 -1.76 -10.26 -4.89
C GLU A 64 -0.31 -9.81 -4.72
N GLN A 65 0.21 -9.07 -5.69
CA GLN A 65 1.57 -8.55 -5.58
C GLN A 65 1.69 -7.59 -4.41
N ALA A 66 0.70 -6.74 -4.20
CA ALA A 66 0.71 -5.83 -3.08
C ALA A 66 0.69 -6.58 -1.75
N ARG A 67 -0.14 -7.62 -1.66
CA ARG A 67 -0.22 -8.45 -0.46
C ARG A 67 1.09 -9.19 -0.20
N ARG A 68 1.70 -9.74 -1.25
CA ARG A 68 2.98 -10.43 -1.14
C ARG A 68 4.10 -9.47 -0.74
N GLY A 69 4.08 -8.26 -1.27
CA GLY A 69 5.09 -7.27 -0.92
C GLY A 69 5.13 -7.01 0.56
N GLY A 70 3.98 -6.82 1.17
CA GLY A 70 3.90 -6.62 2.61
C GLY A 70 4.34 -7.85 3.38
N HIS A 71 3.95 -9.03 2.92
CA HIS A 71 4.33 -10.27 3.58
C HIS A 71 5.83 -10.52 3.49
N LEU A 72 6.42 -10.27 2.34
CA LEU A 72 7.86 -10.46 2.15
C LEU A 72 8.66 -9.52 3.04
N LEU A 73 8.24 -8.27 3.15
CA LEU A 73 8.90 -7.32 4.03
C LEU A 73 8.85 -7.79 5.47
N GLN A 74 7.68 -8.27 5.89
CA GLN A 74 7.49 -8.77 7.23
C GLN A 74 8.41 -9.96 7.50
N THR A 75 8.49 -10.88 6.54
CA THR A 75 9.32 -12.07 6.67
C THR A 75 10.80 -11.72 6.74
N GLN A 76 11.24 -10.79 5.89
CA GLN A 76 12.64 -10.38 5.88
C GLN A 76 13.04 -9.74 7.20
N LEU A 77 12.17 -8.92 7.76
CA LEU A 77 12.46 -8.24 9.01
C LEU A 77 12.50 -9.21 10.19
N ARG A 78 11.67 -10.24 10.14
CA ARG A 78 11.66 -11.25 11.20
C ARG A 78 12.80 -12.25 11.10
N GLY A 79 13.42 -12.35 9.92
CA GLY A 79 14.53 -13.25 9.71
C GLY A 79 15.85 -12.75 10.24
N TRP A 80 15.87 -11.61 10.87
CA TRP A 80 17.11 -11.04 11.40
C TRP A 80 17.56 -11.73 12.66
#